data_4b3e6f842b114b8259d47e113da7dcc1
#
_entry.id   4b3e6f842b114b8259d47e113da7dcc1
#
_cell.length_a   1.000
_cell.length_b   1.000
_cell.length_c   1.000
_cell.angle_alpha   90.00
_cell.angle_beta   90.00
_cell.angle_gamma   90.00
#
_symmetry.space_group_name_H-M   'P 1'
#
loop_
_entity.id
_entity.type
_entity.pdbx_description
1 polymer ?
#
loop_
_entity_poly.entity_id
_entity_poly.type
_entity_poly.pdbx_seq_one_letter_code
_entity_poly.pdbx_strand_id
1 'polypeptide(L)'
;LPLRLLQIPIRRDLLAQAVFDSLTVHKLVEMRHIYQPGCICLPEQAMNEIMTQLYRRGLTVVSNRRGYGLYYTKGDTLQFLELQADNDHCADLLLQAAREKTGAQNARILLAENQTLYLGAGRRCGYGMIAFLGRPFPTTDAYFRMLL
;
A
#
# COMPACT_ATOMS: atom_id res chain seq x y z
N LEU A 1 -2.72 -0.21 -16.23
CA LEU A 1 -2.21 0.59 -15.11
C LEU A 1 -0.86 0.04 -14.67
N PRO A 2 0.24 0.76 -14.95
CA PRO A 2 1.56 0.28 -14.59
C PRO A 2 1.83 0.45 -13.10
N LEU A 3 2.52 -0.52 -12.54
CA LEU A 3 3.07 -0.49 -11.19
C LEU A 3 4.57 -0.67 -11.23
N ARG A 4 5.21 -0.35 -10.14
CA ARG A 4 6.60 -0.60 -9.90
C ARG A 4 6.74 -1.53 -8.70
N LEU A 5 7.39 -2.67 -8.91
CA LEU A 5 7.67 -3.65 -7.88
C LEU A 5 9.08 -3.41 -7.34
N LEU A 6 9.19 -3.17 -6.04
CA LEU A 6 10.44 -3.03 -5.32
C LEU A 6 10.70 -4.25 -4.45
N GLN A 7 11.98 -4.58 -4.29
CA GLN A 7 12.45 -5.55 -3.31
C GLN A 7 13.68 -4.95 -2.64
N ILE A 8 13.51 -4.48 -1.40
CA ILE A 8 14.50 -3.69 -0.67
C ILE A 8 14.75 -4.24 0.73
N PRO A 9 15.96 -4.11 1.28
CA PRO A 9 16.19 -4.32 2.69
C PRO A 9 15.52 -3.22 3.52
N ILE A 10 15.07 -3.56 4.72
CA ILE A 10 14.43 -2.59 5.61
C ILE A 10 15.50 -1.98 6.52
N ARG A 11 15.48 -0.67 6.68
CA ARG A 11 16.35 0.06 7.60
C ARG A 11 16.09 -0.33 9.05
N ARG A 12 17.09 -0.19 9.91
CA ARG A 12 16.98 -0.46 11.35
C ARG A 12 17.55 0.64 12.23
N ASP A 13 17.92 1.75 11.63
CA ASP A 13 18.57 2.88 12.30
C ASP A 13 17.57 3.99 12.66
N LEU A 14 16.28 3.75 12.45
CA LEU A 14 15.20 4.71 12.71
C LEU A 14 14.47 4.37 14.01
N LEU A 15 14.03 5.40 14.72
CA LEU A 15 13.07 5.25 15.82
C LEU A 15 11.65 5.39 15.22
N ALA A 16 10.96 4.27 15.14
CA ALA A 16 9.66 4.22 14.49
C ALA A 16 8.55 3.97 15.50
N GLN A 17 7.51 4.79 15.44
CA GLN A 17 6.28 4.58 16.19
C GLN A 17 5.12 4.42 15.21
N ALA A 18 4.35 3.37 15.39
CA ALA A 18 3.20 3.06 14.55
C ALA A 18 2.18 2.25 15.32
N VAL A 19 0.95 2.23 14.81
CA VAL A 19 -0.12 1.35 15.29
C VAL A 19 -0.41 0.28 14.25
N PHE A 20 -0.91 -0.87 14.70
CA PHE A 20 -1.17 -2.04 13.87
C PHE A 20 -2.64 -2.45 13.88
N ASP A 21 -3.52 -1.52 14.17
CA ASP A 21 -4.96 -1.74 14.21
C ASP A 21 -5.52 -1.94 12.80
N SER A 22 -6.46 -2.85 12.67
CA SER A 22 -7.18 -3.06 11.42
C SER A 22 -7.94 -1.81 11.00
N LEU A 23 -7.94 -1.51 9.70
CA LEU A 23 -8.70 -0.41 9.12
C LEU A 23 -10.07 -0.89 8.66
N THR A 24 -11.10 -0.06 8.89
CA THR A 24 -12.39 -0.22 8.21
C THR A 24 -12.25 0.19 6.75
N VAL A 25 -13.16 -0.27 5.91
CA VAL A 25 -13.21 0.17 4.49
C VAL A 25 -13.36 1.69 4.41
N HIS A 26 -14.22 2.27 5.23
CA HIS A 26 -14.42 3.72 5.25
C HIS A 26 -13.11 4.47 5.54
N LYS A 27 -12.36 4.03 6.55
CA LYS A 27 -11.08 4.64 6.91
C LYS A 27 -10.02 4.44 5.84
N LEU A 28 -9.97 3.28 5.22
CA LEU A 28 -9.04 3.02 4.12
C LEU A 28 -9.31 3.93 2.93
N VAL A 29 -10.56 4.07 2.52
CA VAL A 29 -10.96 4.96 1.41
C VAL A 29 -10.64 6.41 1.74
N GLU A 30 -10.94 6.86 2.96
CA GLU A 30 -10.59 8.20 3.44
C GLU A 30 -9.08 8.46 3.32
N MET A 31 -8.25 7.54 3.78
CA MET A 31 -6.79 7.67 3.71
C MET A 31 -6.29 7.64 2.27
N ARG A 32 -6.85 6.80 1.41
CA ARG A 32 -6.51 6.79 -0.02
C ARG A 32 -6.77 8.14 -0.67
N HIS A 33 -7.90 8.77 -0.38
CA HIS A 33 -8.22 10.09 -0.92
C HIS A 33 -7.26 11.19 -0.45
N ILE A 34 -6.72 11.08 0.75
CA ILE A 34 -5.71 12.03 1.27
C ILE A 34 -4.42 11.95 0.45
N TYR A 35 -3.91 10.73 0.20
CA TYR A 35 -2.64 10.52 -0.50
C TYR A 35 -2.78 10.46 -2.00
N GLN A 36 -3.93 10.03 -2.50
CA GLN A 36 -4.20 9.86 -3.92
C GLN A 36 -5.61 10.35 -4.25
N PRO A 37 -5.79 11.68 -4.45
CA PRO A 37 -7.13 12.25 -4.74
C PRO A 37 -7.81 11.63 -5.97
N GLY A 38 -7.04 11.13 -6.93
CA GLY A 38 -7.55 10.44 -8.13
C GLY A 38 -7.82 8.95 -7.94
N CYS A 39 -7.93 8.45 -6.71
CA CYS A 39 -8.14 7.02 -6.50
C CYS A 39 -9.51 6.56 -6.97
N ILE A 40 -9.52 5.36 -7.54
CA ILE A 40 -10.73 4.64 -7.95
C ILE A 40 -10.97 3.53 -6.93
N CYS A 41 -12.15 3.51 -6.33
CA CYS A 41 -12.51 2.52 -5.31
C CYS A 41 -13.67 1.65 -5.80
N LEU A 42 -13.64 0.39 -5.39
CA LEU A 42 -14.78 -0.50 -5.55
C LEU A 42 -15.93 -0.06 -4.63
N PRO A 43 -17.17 -0.49 -4.92
CA PRO A 43 -18.28 -0.25 -4.00
C PRO A 43 -17.95 -0.75 -2.59
N GLU A 44 -18.46 -0.07 -1.57
CA GLU A 44 -18.12 -0.34 -0.17
C GLU A 44 -18.39 -1.80 0.23
N GLN A 45 -19.50 -2.37 -0.22
CA GLN A 45 -19.82 -3.78 0.08
C GLN A 45 -18.75 -4.74 -0.48
N ALA A 46 -18.33 -4.55 -1.72
CA ALA A 46 -17.28 -5.37 -2.33
C ALA A 46 -15.95 -5.19 -1.60
N MET A 47 -15.60 -3.97 -1.22
CA MET A 47 -14.40 -3.70 -0.44
C MET A 47 -14.44 -4.36 0.94
N ASN A 48 -15.60 -4.33 1.61
CA ASN A 48 -15.78 -5.01 2.89
C ASN A 48 -15.54 -6.53 2.79
N GLU A 49 -16.06 -7.16 1.76
CA GLU A 49 -15.85 -8.58 1.52
C GLU A 49 -14.38 -8.91 1.28
N ILE A 50 -13.72 -8.13 0.44
CA ILE A 50 -12.29 -8.28 0.15
C ILE A 50 -11.45 -8.11 1.42
N MET A 51 -11.65 -7.02 2.16
CA MET A 51 -10.87 -6.73 3.37
C MET A 51 -11.07 -7.78 4.46
N THR A 52 -12.31 -8.26 4.62
CA THR A 52 -12.60 -9.34 5.56
C THR A 52 -11.80 -10.61 5.23
N GLN A 53 -11.77 -10.99 3.96
CA GLN A 53 -11.00 -12.14 3.49
C GLN A 53 -9.49 -11.96 3.71
N LEU A 54 -8.98 -10.76 3.41
CA LEU A 54 -7.57 -10.46 3.56
C LEU A 54 -7.13 -10.48 5.02
N TYR A 55 -7.93 -9.92 5.94
CA TYR A 55 -7.64 -9.97 7.36
C TYR A 55 -7.66 -11.41 7.90
N ARG A 56 -8.58 -12.24 7.44
CA ARG A 56 -8.59 -13.65 7.79
C ARG A 56 -7.36 -14.41 7.32
N ARG A 57 -6.74 -13.96 6.23
CA ARG A 57 -5.51 -14.54 5.68
C ARG A 57 -4.24 -13.95 6.30
N GLY A 58 -4.36 -13.05 7.26
CA GLY A 58 -3.22 -12.48 7.98
C GLY A 58 -2.76 -11.11 7.48
N LEU A 59 -3.54 -10.41 6.66
CA LEU A 59 -3.21 -9.05 6.28
C LEU A 59 -3.08 -8.19 7.54
N THR A 60 -1.98 -7.46 7.63
CA THR A 60 -1.68 -6.57 8.75
C THR A 60 -1.59 -5.13 8.26
N VAL A 61 -2.08 -4.23 9.07
CA VAL A 61 -1.99 -2.79 8.85
C VAL A 61 -0.90 -2.22 9.73
N VAL A 62 -0.08 -1.35 9.16
CA VAL A 62 0.82 -0.46 9.91
C VAL A 62 0.45 0.97 9.55
N SER A 63 0.27 1.82 10.54
CA SER A 63 -0.09 3.22 10.28
C SER A 63 0.44 4.17 11.36
N ASN A 64 0.60 5.42 10.96
CA ASN A 64 0.86 6.54 11.84
C ASN A 64 0.19 7.79 11.26
N ARG A 65 0.51 8.99 11.78
CA ARG A 65 -0.10 10.24 11.29
C ARG A 65 0.33 10.62 9.87
N ARG A 66 1.39 10.00 9.33
CA ARG A 66 2.02 10.38 8.06
C ARG A 66 1.98 9.31 6.99
N GLY A 67 1.23 8.23 7.23
CA GLY A 67 1.10 7.18 6.24
C GLY A 67 0.50 5.89 6.77
N TYR A 68 0.34 4.93 5.88
CA TYR A 68 -0.15 3.60 6.20
C TYR A 68 0.40 2.57 5.22
N GLY A 69 0.43 1.32 5.64
CA GLY A 69 0.78 0.19 4.81
C GLY A 69 -0.09 -1.03 5.11
N LEU A 70 -0.35 -1.81 4.08
CA LEU A 70 -1.06 -3.09 4.17
C LEU A 70 -0.11 -4.19 3.70
N TYR A 71 0.19 -5.15 4.56
CA TYR A 71 1.18 -6.15 4.24
C TYR A 71 0.86 -7.54 4.77
N TYR A 72 1.47 -8.55 4.12
CA TYR A 72 1.60 -9.90 4.63
C TYR A 72 3.03 -10.16 5.04
N THR A 73 3.21 -10.98 6.08
CA THR A 73 4.52 -11.52 6.44
C THR A 73 4.72 -12.86 5.75
N LYS A 74 5.80 -12.98 4.99
CA LYS A 74 6.15 -14.21 4.28
C LYS A 74 7.63 -14.52 4.49
N GLY A 75 7.91 -15.40 5.45
CA GLY A 75 9.29 -15.69 5.85
C GLY A 75 10.01 -14.44 6.35
N ASP A 76 11.13 -14.12 5.74
CA ASP A 76 11.96 -12.95 6.07
C ASP A 76 11.58 -11.69 5.29
N THR A 77 10.47 -11.73 4.56
CA THR A 77 10.03 -10.66 3.68
C THR A 77 8.62 -10.20 4.03
N LEU A 78 8.42 -8.90 4.12
CA LEU A 78 7.10 -8.28 4.19
C LEU A 78 6.61 -7.96 2.78
N GLN A 79 5.43 -8.43 2.43
CA GLN A 79 4.81 -8.13 1.14
C GLN A 79 3.79 -7.01 1.30
N PHE A 80 4.16 -5.80 0.91
CA PHE A 80 3.26 -4.64 0.95
C PHE A 80 2.40 -4.59 -0.30
N LEU A 81 1.12 -4.80 -0.12
CA LEU A 81 0.12 -4.65 -1.18
C LEU A 81 -0.17 -3.18 -1.45
N GLU A 82 -0.03 -2.34 -0.44
CA GLU A 82 -0.26 -0.91 -0.52
C GLU A 82 0.62 -0.21 0.51
N LEU A 83 1.23 0.90 0.11
CA LEU A 83 2.03 1.76 0.98
C LEU A 83 1.85 3.20 0.54
N GLN A 84 1.39 4.05 1.45
CA GLN A 84 1.25 5.49 1.26
C GLN A 84 1.86 6.23 2.42
N ALA A 85 2.59 7.29 2.12
CA ALA A 85 3.19 8.15 3.14
C ALA A 85 3.46 9.55 2.56
N ASP A 86 3.72 10.52 3.43
CA ASP A 86 4.00 11.89 3.01
C ASP A 86 5.27 12.00 2.16
N ASN A 87 6.28 11.17 2.47
CA ASN A 87 7.56 11.11 1.76
C ASN A 87 8.27 9.78 2.04
N ASP A 88 9.42 9.57 1.41
CA ASP A 88 10.20 8.35 1.57
C ASP A 88 10.65 8.10 3.01
N HIS A 89 11.03 9.14 3.73
CA HIS A 89 11.43 9.00 5.14
C HIS A 89 10.26 8.49 5.99
N CYS A 90 9.06 9.02 5.79
CA CYS A 90 7.85 8.55 6.50
C CYS A 90 7.51 7.11 6.13
N ALA A 91 7.69 6.73 4.89
CA ALA A 91 7.52 5.34 4.45
C ALA A 91 8.55 4.42 5.12
N ASP A 92 9.82 4.83 5.19
CA ASP A 92 10.87 4.06 5.88
C ASP A 92 10.55 3.85 7.36
N LEU A 93 9.94 4.82 8.03
CA LEU A 93 9.51 4.66 9.43
C LEU A 93 8.44 3.57 9.57
N LEU A 94 7.49 3.51 8.65
CA LEU A 94 6.46 2.45 8.65
C LEU A 94 7.08 1.07 8.39
N LEU A 95 8.01 0.98 7.45
CA LEU A 95 8.73 -0.26 7.16
C LEU A 95 9.55 -0.72 8.38
N GLN A 96 10.25 0.20 9.03
CA GLN A 96 11.02 -0.08 10.24
C GLN A 96 10.12 -0.60 11.37
N ALA A 97 8.97 0.05 11.60
CA ALA A 97 8.01 -0.38 12.62
C ALA A 97 7.51 -1.81 12.34
N ALA A 98 7.17 -2.11 11.08
CA ALA A 98 6.74 -3.44 10.68
C ALA A 98 7.85 -4.49 10.85
N ARG A 99 9.10 -4.12 10.55
CA ARG A 99 10.27 -4.96 10.81
C ARG A 99 10.41 -5.28 12.29
N GLU A 100 10.34 -4.28 13.16
CA GLU A 100 10.45 -4.47 14.61
C GLU A 100 9.38 -5.42 15.15
N LYS A 101 8.17 -5.34 14.60
CA LYS A 101 7.06 -6.21 14.99
C LYS A 101 7.24 -7.66 14.52
N THR A 102 7.78 -7.88 13.34
CA THR A 102 7.79 -9.19 12.67
C THR A 102 9.16 -9.86 12.66
N GLY A 103 10.24 -9.10 12.76
CA GLY A 103 11.61 -9.58 12.58
C GLY A 103 12.04 -9.73 11.12
N ALA A 104 11.16 -9.46 10.17
CA ALA A 104 11.50 -9.57 8.75
C ALA A 104 12.54 -8.53 8.34
N GLN A 105 13.46 -8.91 7.46
CA GLN A 105 14.62 -8.09 7.08
C GLN A 105 14.40 -7.33 5.78
N ASN A 106 13.49 -7.78 4.93
CA ASN A 106 13.27 -7.26 3.59
C ASN A 106 11.80 -6.92 3.36
N ALA A 107 11.56 -6.01 2.43
CA ALA A 107 10.23 -5.67 1.99
C ALA A 107 10.12 -5.80 0.47
N ARG A 108 8.98 -6.32 0.02
CA ARG A 108 8.54 -6.32 -1.36
C ARG A 108 7.33 -5.40 -1.46
N ILE A 109 7.44 -4.35 -2.26
CA ILE A 109 6.49 -3.25 -2.25
C ILE A 109 5.97 -3.00 -3.67
N LEU A 110 4.65 -2.89 -3.81
CA LEU A 110 4.01 -2.46 -5.04
C LEU A 110 3.65 -0.99 -4.93
N LEU A 111 4.23 -0.16 -5.80
CA LEU A 111 3.94 1.26 -5.88
C LEU A 111 3.34 1.61 -7.25
N ALA A 112 2.35 2.48 -7.27
CA ALA A 112 1.90 3.09 -8.51
C ALA A 112 2.92 4.12 -8.99
N GLU A 113 3.07 4.28 -10.32
CA GLU A 113 4.04 5.23 -10.87
C GLU A 113 3.72 6.68 -10.51
N ASN A 114 2.46 7.00 -10.26
CA ASN A 114 2.02 8.34 -9.90
C ASN A 114 2.04 8.62 -8.39
N GLN A 115 2.58 7.71 -7.57
CA GLN A 115 2.82 7.99 -6.16
C GLN A 115 4.08 8.85 -5.99
N THR A 116 4.10 9.65 -4.91
CA THR A 116 5.26 10.48 -4.59
C THR A 116 6.44 9.69 -4.03
N LEU A 117 6.20 8.45 -3.58
CA LEU A 117 7.23 7.59 -3.00
C LEU A 117 8.13 7.01 -4.10
N TYR A 118 9.44 7.07 -3.87
CA TYR A 118 10.43 6.43 -4.73
C TYR A 118 10.99 5.16 -4.11
N LEU A 119 11.59 5.24 -2.93
CA LEU A 119 12.16 4.15 -2.11
C LEU A 119 13.26 3.33 -2.79
N GLY A 120 13.51 3.53 -4.05
CA GLY A 120 14.53 2.83 -4.81
C GLY A 120 14.08 2.48 -6.22
N ALA A 121 15.01 2.03 -7.04
CA ALA A 121 14.72 1.52 -8.36
C ALA A 121 13.95 0.20 -8.23
N GLY A 122 12.94 0.02 -9.04
CA GLY A 122 12.15 -1.19 -9.07
C GLY A 122 11.97 -1.70 -10.48
N ARG A 123 11.15 -2.71 -10.63
CA ARG A 123 10.76 -3.25 -11.91
C ARG A 123 9.35 -2.81 -12.25
N ARG A 124 9.16 -2.24 -13.43
CA ARG A 124 7.84 -1.90 -13.95
C ARG A 124 7.05 -3.16 -14.25
N CYS A 125 5.79 -3.21 -13.85
CA CYS A 125 4.88 -4.32 -14.14
C CYS A 125 3.47 -3.81 -14.41
N GLY A 126 2.71 -4.56 -15.21
CA GLY A 126 1.30 -4.31 -15.42
C GLY A 126 0.48 -4.75 -14.20
N TYR A 127 -0.54 -3.96 -13.84
CA TYR A 127 -1.46 -4.31 -12.77
C TYR A 127 -2.87 -4.61 -13.30
N GLY A 128 -3.32 -3.87 -14.31
CA GLY A 128 -4.63 -4.05 -14.87
C GLY A 128 -4.86 -3.20 -16.11
N MET A 129 -6.00 -3.38 -16.71
CA MET A 129 -6.47 -2.61 -17.84
C MET A 129 -7.80 -1.96 -17.53
N ILE A 130 -8.07 -0.80 -18.15
CA ILE A 130 -9.33 -0.10 -18.05
C ILE A 130 -10.01 -0.16 -19.42
N ALA A 131 -11.27 -0.60 -19.41
CA ALA A 131 -12.16 -0.50 -20.58
C ALA A 131 -13.24 0.54 -20.29
N PHE A 132 -13.41 1.48 -21.21
CA PHE A 132 -14.44 2.51 -21.08
C PHE A 132 -15.72 2.05 -21.79
N LEU A 133 -16.78 1.86 -21.01
CA LEU A 133 -18.11 1.51 -21.54
C LEU A 133 -18.95 2.73 -21.90
N GLY A 134 -18.45 3.90 -21.57
CA GLY A 134 -19.05 5.18 -21.85
C GLY A 134 -18.01 6.21 -22.26
N ARG A 135 -18.14 7.43 -21.75
CA ARG A 135 -17.22 8.52 -22.08
C ARG A 135 -15.85 8.26 -21.44
N PRO A 136 -14.75 8.24 -22.21
CA PRO A 136 -13.40 8.10 -21.66
C PRO A 136 -13.05 9.25 -20.71
N PHE A 137 -12.24 8.96 -19.69
CA PHE A 137 -11.68 9.96 -18.78
C PHE A 137 -10.15 9.77 -18.68
N PRO A 138 -9.39 10.84 -18.31
CA PRO A 138 -7.94 10.73 -18.16
C PRO A 138 -7.56 9.75 -17.05
N THR A 139 -6.57 8.89 -17.29
CA THR A 139 -6.10 7.89 -16.33
C THR A 139 -4.71 8.18 -15.76
N THR A 140 -4.10 9.30 -16.15
CA THR A 140 -2.74 9.69 -15.72
C THR A 140 -2.62 9.76 -14.20
N ASP A 141 -3.65 10.30 -13.52
CA ASP A 141 -3.70 10.44 -12.07
C ASP A 141 -4.52 9.34 -11.39
N ALA A 142 -4.97 8.34 -12.15
CA ALA A 142 -5.78 7.27 -11.61
C ALA A 142 -4.95 6.37 -10.69
N TYR A 143 -5.54 6.03 -9.55
CA TYR A 143 -4.98 5.10 -8.58
C TYR A 143 -6.03 4.05 -8.25
N PHE A 144 -5.70 2.79 -8.47
CA PHE A 144 -6.61 1.68 -8.23
C PHE A 144 -5.87 0.51 -7.62
N ARG A 145 -6.36 -0.01 -6.51
CA ARG A 145 -5.85 -1.18 -5.82
C ARG A 145 -7.00 -2.12 -5.49
N MET A 146 -7.00 -3.29 -6.07
CA MET A 146 -7.97 -4.32 -5.74
C MET A 146 -7.59 -5.11 -4.49
N LEU A 147 -6.34 -5.15 -4.12
CA LEU A 147 -5.81 -5.90 -2.98
C LEU A 147 -6.03 -7.42 -3.10
N LEU A 148 -6.06 -7.91 -4.31
CA LEU A 148 -6.25 -9.34 -4.59
C LEU A 148 -4.93 -10.08 -4.75
#